data_0c2c4df6270d0a9333b8bb5c90f761e8
#
_entry.id   0c2c4df6270d0a9333b8bb5c90f761e8
#
_cell.length_a   1.000
_cell.length_b   1.000
_cell.length_c   1.000
_cell.angle_alpha   90.00
_cell.angle_beta   90.00
_cell.angle_gamma   90.00
#
_symmetry.space_group_name_H-M   'P 1'
#
loop_
_entity.id
_entity.type
_entity.pdbx_description
1 polymer ?
#
loop_
_entity_poly.entity_id
_entity_poly.type
_entity_poly.pdbx_seq_one_letter_code
_entity_poly.pdbx_strand_id
1 'polypeptide(L)'
;EIAVRSQGVFHGYWNRPDATAEVLREGWVHTGDIGRMDAQGYLTFIGRVKEMIKVSGFSVFPEEVESILILHPDVRQVAVIGVPDPDKGEVIKAFVVPGSPAFDAQALVAWARENMSHYKVPRQVEVRESLPASGTGKVLRRLLKEGHGVPA
;
A
#
# COMPACT_ATOMS: atom_id res chain seq x y z
N GLU A 1 1.99 3.43 14.74
CA GLU A 1 0.58 3.17 14.47
C GLU A 1 -0.28 4.30 15.04
N ILE A 2 -1.33 4.69 14.33
CA ILE A 2 -2.33 5.65 14.81
C ILE A 2 -3.28 4.91 15.76
N ALA A 3 -3.39 5.39 16.99
CA ALA A 3 -4.36 4.91 17.96
C ALA A 3 -5.28 6.05 18.39
N VAL A 4 -6.58 5.77 18.56
CA VAL A 4 -7.61 6.76 18.86
C VAL A 4 -8.36 6.37 20.15
N ARG A 5 -8.56 7.34 21.04
CA ARG A 5 -9.40 7.18 22.24
C ARG A 5 -10.32 8.39 22.35
N SER A 6 -11.62 8.16 22.38
CA SER A 6 -12.64 9.20 22.60
C SER A 6 -13.96 8.56 23.01
N GLN A 7 -14.93 9.37 23.39
CA GLN A 7 -16.31 8.91 23.68
C GLN A 7 -17.04 8.39 22.43
N GLY A 8 -16.59 8.78 21.23
CA GLY A 8 -17.17 8.35 19.95
C GLY A 8 -16.58 7.05 19.39
N VAL A 9 -15.66 6.40 20.14
CA VAL A 9 -15.10 5.12 19.71
C VAL A 9 -16.15 4.01 19.89
N PHE A 10 -16.22 3.10 18.91
CA PHE A 10 -17.13 1.96 18.95
C PHE A 10 -16.82 1.01 20.11
N HIS A 11 -17.84 0.25 20.56
CA HIS A 11 -17.68 -0.69 21.68
C HIS A 11 -17.16 -2.07 21.23
N GLY A 12 -17.18 -2.36 19.93
CA GLY A 12 -16.71 -3.61 19.36
C GLY A 12 -17.45 -3.99 18.08
N TYR A 13 -16.96 -5.04 17.44
CA TYR A 13 -17.60 -5.64 16.28
C TYR A 13 -18.71 -6.62 16.73
N TRP A 14 -19.85 -6.53 16.07
CA TRP A 14 -21.00 -7.40 16.39
C TRP A 14 -20.64 -8.87 16.24
N ASN A 15 -20.87 -9.65 17.30
CA ASN A 15 -20.55 -11.08 17.39
C ASN A 15 -19.08 -11.45 17.03
N ARG A 16 -18.13 -10.51 17.20
CA ARG A 16 -16.72 -10.75 16.93
C ARG A 16 -15.83 -10.23 18.07
N PRO A 17 -15.87 -10.91 19.24
CA PRO A 17 -15.05 -10.50 20.39
C PRO A 17 -13.56 -10.64 20.12
N ASP A 18 -13.14 -11.64 19.35
CA ASP A 18 -11.79 -11.86 18.87
C ASP A 18 -11.26 -10.66 18.09
N ALA A 19 -11.95 -10.27 17.02
CA ALA A 19 -11.59 -9.11 16.21
C ALA A 19 -11.67 -7.79 16.98
N THR A 20 -12.58 -7.70 17.97
CA THR A 20 -12.66 -6.55 18.84
C THR A 20 -11.41 -6.42 19.72
N ALA A 21 -10.96 -7.53 20.35
CA ALA A 21 -9.78 -7.55 21.19
C ALA A 21 -8.49 -7.24 20.42
N GLU A 22 -8.43 -7.57 19.13
CA GLU A 22 -7.29 -7.20 18.26
C GLU A 22 -7.13 -5.70 18.10
N VAL A 23 -8.23 -4.95 17.99
CA VAL A 23 -8.21 -3.53 17.65
C VAL A 23 -8.50 -2.61 18.83
N LEU A 24 -9.24 -3.06 19.84
CA LEU A 24 -9.60 -2.27 21.02
C LEU A 24 -8.80 -2.76 22.22
N ARG A 25 -7.77 -2.01 22.63
CA ARG A 25 -6.88 -2.36 23.73
C ARG A 25 -6.83 -1.20 24.72
N GLU A 26 -7.11 -1.45 25.99
CA GLU A 26 -7.06 -0.45 27.07
C GLU A 26 -7.83 0.85 26.76
N GLY A 27 -8.94 0.73 26.03
CA GLY A 27 -9.76 1.87 25.62
C GLY A 27 -9.24 2.65 24.41
N TRP A 28 -8.15 2.18 23.78
CA TRP A 28 -7.64 2.72 22.52
C TRP A 28 -8.01 1.83 21.35
N VAL A 29 -8.50 2.43 20.28
CA VAL A 29 -8.66 1.77 18.99
C VAL A 29 -7.36 1.88 18.20
N HIS A 30 -6.74 0.75 17.93
CA HIS A 30 -5.60 0.60 17.04
C HIS A 30 -6.11 0.50 15.61
N THR A 31 -5.87 1.56 14.82
CA THR A 31 -6.49 1.67 13.48
C THR A 31 -5.85 0.76 12.44
N GLY A 32 -4.64 0.27 12.69
CA GLY A 32 -3.79 -0.41 11.71
C GLY A 32 -3.19 0.55 10.68
N ASP A 33 -3.45 1.84 10.80
CA ASP A 33 -2.87 2.87 9.96
C ASP A 33 -1.58 3.42 10.60
N ILE A 34 -0.57 3.68 9.78
CA ILE A 34 0.69 4.31 10.17
C ILE A 34 0.67 5.78 9.78
N GLY A 35 1.08 6.62 10.68
CA GLY A 35 1.19 8.05 10.45
C GLY A 35 2.43 8.65 11.08
N ARG A 36 2.76 9.87 10.65
CA ARG A 36 3.79 10.71 11.24
C ARG A 36 3.16 12.02 11.67
N MET A 37 3.43 12.43 12.90
CA MET A 37 3.03 13.73 13.42
C MET A 37 4.22 14.70 13.31
N ASP A 38 3.97 15.90 12.82
CA ASP A 38 4.97 16.97 12.79
C ASP A 38 5.00 17.77 14.11
N ALA A 39 5.92 18.73 14.19
CA ALA A 39 6.08 19.57 15.38
C ALA A 39 4.87 20.50 15.66
N GLN A 40 4.03 20.74 14.67
CA GLN A 40 2.80 21.51 14.76
C GLN A 40 1.58 20.67 15.12
N GLY A 41 1.73 19.33 15.21
CA GLY A 41 0.67 18.40 15.56
C GLY A 41 -0.14 17.90 14.36
N TYR A 42 0.26 18.21 13.12
CA TYR A 42 -0.40 17.64 11.93
C TYR A 42 0.01 16.19 11.75
N LEU A 43 -1.01 15.35 11.57
CA LEU A 43 -0.83 13.93 11.31
C LEU A 43 -0.87 13.65 9.82
N THR A 44 0.23 13.12 9.28
CA THR A 44 0.30 12.65 7.89
C THR A 44 0.14 11.13 7.85
N PHE A 45 -0.83 10.64 7.11
CA PHE A 45 -0.99 9.21 6.84
C PHE A 45 0.16 8.71 5.93
N ILE A 46 0.71 7.54 6.26
CA ILE A 46 1.82 6.92 5.50
C ILE A 46 1.36 5.65 4.80
N GLY A 47 0.58 4.80 5.46
CA GLY A 47 0.12 3.53 4.93
C GLY A 47 -0.50 2.64 5.99
N ARG A 48 -0.73 1.36 5.67
CA ARG A 48 -1.30 0.37 6.59
C ARG A 48 -0.28 -0.67 7.03
N VAL A 49 -0.31 -1.06 8.30
CA VAL A 49 0.56 -2.11 8.86
C VAL A 49 0.47 -3.39 8.04
N LYS A 50 -0.76 -3.84 7.72
CA LYS A 50 -1.03 -5.08 6.97
C LYS A 50 -0.65 -5.01 5.48
N GLU A 51 -0.43 -3.82 4.94
CA GLU A 51 -0.05 -3.61 3.53
C GLU A 51 1.46 -3.36 3.36
N MET A 52 2.19 -3.21 4.47
CA MET A 52 3.62 -2.96 4.45
C MET A 52 4.40 -4.10 3.80
N ILE A 53 5.25 -3.76 2.85
CA ILE A 53 6.10 -4.68 2.08
C ILE A 53 7.47 -4.75 2.74
N LYS A 54 8.01 -5.94 2.95
CA LYS A 54 9.33 -6.17 3.55
C LYS A 54 10.37 -6.49 2.48
N VAL A 55 11.04 -5.46 1.96
CA VAL A 55 12.09 -5.60 0.94
C VAL A 55 13.47 -5.60 1.59
N SER A 56 14.16 -6.75 1.64
CA SER A 56 15.51 -6.88 2.22
C SER A 56 15.62 -6.23 3.62
N GLY A 57 14.60 -6.38 4.46
CA GLY A 57 14.55 -5.80 5.81
C GLY A 57 14.00 -4.36 5.88
N PHE A 58 13.90 -3.67 4.76
CA PHE A 58 13.27 -2.33 4.72
C PHE A 58 11.74 -2.45 4.69
N SER A 59 11.08 -1.55 5.43
CA SER A 59 9.62 -1.41 5.40
C SER A 59 9.24 -0.40 4.32
N VAL A 60 8.47 -0.85 3.33
CA VAL A 60 7.98 -0.01 2.23
C VAL A 60 6.46 -0.02 2.26
N PHE A 61 5.85 1.15 2.20
CA PHE A 61 4.40 1.27 2.09
C PHE A 61 4.01 1.44 0.62
N PRO A 62 3.02 0.67 0.14
CA PRO A 62 2.53 0.79 -1.24
C PRO A 62 2.21 2.23 -1.65
N GLU A 63 1.57 2.98 -0.75
CA GLU A 63 1.12 4.35 -0.98
C GLU A 63 2.28 5.31 -1.30
N GLU A 64 3.43 5.13 -0.66
CA GLU A 64 4.60 5.98 -0.94
C GLU A 64 5.21 5.70 -2.32
N VAL A 65 5.17 4.45 -2.77
CA VAL A 65 5.64 4.07 -4.11
C VAL A 65 4.64 4.55 -5.17
N GLU A 66 3.34 4.32 -4.92
CA GLU A 66 2.25 4.76 -5.80
C GLU A 66 2.24 6.28 -5.99
N SER A 67 2.46 7.05 -4.90
CA SER A 67 2.48 8.51 -4.95
C SER A 67 3.59 9.08 -5.84
N ILE A 68 4.67 8.34 -6.03
CA ILE A 68 5.74 8.70 -6.95
C ILE A 68 5.42 8.20 -8.35
N LEU A 69 5.08 6.92 -8.53
CA LEU A 69 4.83 6.34 -9.85
C LEU A 69 3.70 7.03 -10.62
N ILE A 70 2.69 7.56 -9.93
CA ILE A 70 1.58 8.30 -10.54
C ILE A 70 2.01 9.63 -11.18
N LEU A 71 3.18 10.16 -10.81
CA LEU A 71 3.73 11.38 -11.40
C LEU A 71 4.33 11.15 -12.80
N HIS A 72 4.54 9.89 -13.20
CA HIS A 72 5.00 9.59 -14.54
C HIS A 72 3.91 9.94 -15.57
N PRO A 73 4.23 10.69 -16.65
CA PRO A 73 3.22 11.22 -17.59
C PRO A 73 2.38 10.14 -18.28
N ASP A 74 2.93 8.95 -18.47
CA ASP A 74 2.24 7.83 -19.12
C ASP A 74 1.51 6.90 -18.14
N VAL A 75 1.42 7.23 -16.85
CA VAL A 75 0.70 6.46 -15.85
C VAL A 75 -0.63 7.13 -15.53
N ARG A 76 -1.73 6.44 -15.80
CA ARG A 76 -3.09 6.90 -15.47
C ARG A 76 -3.53 6.43 -14.07
N GLN A 77 -3.24 5.17 -13.76
CA GLN A 77 -3.49 4.58 -12.43
C GLN A 77 -2.37 3.61 -12.11
N VAL A 78 -2.08 3.47 -10.84
CA VAL A 78 -1.09 2.51 -10.33
C VAL A 78 -1.56 1.93 -9.02
N ALA A 79 -1.27 0.66 -8.81
CA ALA A 79 -1.40 0.00 -7.53
C ALA A 79 -0.17 -0.88 -7.29
N VAL A 80 0.26 -0.95 -6.05
CA VAL A 80 1.48 -1.65 -5.65
C VAL A 80 1.16 -2.71 -4.61
N ILE A 81 1.78 -3.88 -4.77
CA ILE A 81 1.79 -4.95 -3.76
C ILE A 81 3.21 -5.49 -3.55
N GLY A 82 3.45 -6.12 -2.40
CA GLY A 82 4.58 -7.02 -2.22
C GLY A 82 4.28 -8.39 -2.82
N VAL A 83 5.26 -9.00 -3.48
CA VAL A 83 5.20 -10.40 -3.90
C VAL A 83 6.41 -11.13 -3.34
N PRO A 84 6.27 -12.42 -2.96
CA PRO A 84 7.37 -13.19 -2.39
C PRO A 84 8.58 -13.25 -3.32
N ASP A 85 9.76 -13.14 -2.73
CA ASP A 85 11.04 -13.28 -3.41
C ASP A 85 11.99 -14.08 -2.51
N PRO A 86 12.66 -15.14 -3.03
CA PRO A 86 13.46 -16.05 -2.21
C PRO A 86 14.67 -15.37 -1.54
N ASP A 87 15.22 -14.31 -2.16
CA ASP A 87 16.43 -13.66 -1.68
C ASP A 87 16.15 -12.42 -0.83
N LYS A 88 15.00 -11.77 -1.06
CA LYS A 88 14.68 -10.45 -0.51
C LYS A 88 13.51 -10.44 0.46
N GLY A 89 12.89 -11.61 0.67
CA GLY A 89 11.62 -11.75 1.38
C GLY A 89 10.46 -11.35 0.49
N GLU A 90 10.36 -10.07 0.14
CA GLU A 90 9.40 -9.55 -0.83
C GLU A 90 10.08 -8.60 -1.82
N VAL A 91 9.48 -8.48 -2.99
CA VAL A 91 9.80 -7.44 -3.97
C VAL A 91 8.54 -6.69 -4.36
N ILE A 92 8.73 -5.46 -4.82
CA ILE A 92 7.63 -4.58 -5.21
C ILE A 92 7.16 -4.96 -6.60
N LYS A 93 5.86 -5.19 -6.74
CA LYS A 93 5.14 -5.35 -8.01
C LYS A 93 4.16 -4.20 -8.19
N ALA A 94 4.28 -3.50 -9.31
CA ALA A 94 3.37 -2.43 -9.72
C ALA A 94 2.40 -2.93 -10.78
N PHE A 95 1.11 -2.68 -10.58
CA PHE A 95 0.07 -2.82 -11.60
C PHE A 95 -0.24 -1.44 -12.14
N VAL A 96 -0.08 -1.25 -13.44
CA VAL A 96 -0.18 0.05 -14.08
C VAL A 96 -1.27 0.04 -15.13
N VAL A 97 -2.13 1.04 -15.06
CA VAL A 97 -3.04 1.39 -16.16
C VAL A 97 -2.41 2.52 -16.93
N PRO A 98 -2.02 2.29 -18.20
CA PRO A 98 -1.38 3.32 -19.01
C PRO A 98 -2.28 4.54 -19.25
N GLY A 99 -1.66 5.71 -19.29
CA GLY A 99 -2.28 6.95 -19.75
C GLY A 99 -2.09 7.19 -21.24
N SER A 100 -1.13 6.46 -21.87
CA SER A 100 -0.74 6.61 -23.27
C SER A 100 -0.55 5.23 -23.91
N PRO A 101 -0.86 5.07 -25.21
CA PRO A 101 -0.52 3.87 -25.98
C PRO A 101 0.99 3.63 -26.11
N ALA A 102 1.80 4.65 -25.92
CA ALA A 102 3.26 4.59 -25.99
C ALA A 102 3.90 4.18 -24.64
N PHE A 103 3.12 3.77 -23.64
CA PHE A 103 3.62 3.35 -22.34
C PHE A 103 4.66 2.21 -22.48
N ASP A 104 5.81 2.41 -21.86
CA ASP A 104 6.86 1.40 -21.74
C ASP A 104 7.16 1.12 -20.26
N ALA A 105 6.97 -0.12 -19.84
CA ALA A 105 7.24 -0.56 -18.48
C ALA A 105 8.72 -0.44 -18.08
N GLN A 106 9.65 -0.60 -19.03
CA GLN A 106 11.09 -0.45 -18.77
C GLN A 106 11.45 1.02 -18.57
N ALA A 107 10.86 1.92 -19.34
CA ALA A 107 11.01 3.36 -19.15
C ALA A 107 10.48 3.80 -17.79
N LEU A 108 9.32 3.29 -17.35
CA LEU A 108 8.80 3.55 -16.01
C LEU A 108 9.75 3.09 -14.91
N VAL A 109 10.34 1.90 -15.03
CA VAL A 109 11.32 1.39 -14.05
C VAL A 109 12.60 2.23 -14.04
N ALA A 110 13.07 2.67 -15.21
CA ALA A 110 14.24 3.55 -15.32
C ALA A 110 13.94 4.90 -14.64
N TRP A 111 12.80 5.51 -14.92
CA TRP A 111 12.34 6.73 -14.30
C TRP A 111 12.20 6.57 -12.76
N ALA A 112 11.64 5.46 -12.30
CA ALA A 112 11.50 5.17 -10.87
C ALA A 112 12.86 5.12 -10.14
N ARG A 113 13.92 4.58 -10.78
CA ARG A 113 15.27 4.56 -10.21
C ARG A 113 15.86 5.95 -9.96
N GLU A 114 15.44 6.93 -10.74
CA GLU A 114 15.89 8.32 -10.60
C GLU A 114 15.10 9.08 -9.54
N ASN A 115 13.87 8.64 -9.24
CA ASN A 115 12.92 9.37 -8.41
C ASN A 115 12.65 8.74 -7.03
N MET A 116 13.18 7.53 -6.75
CA MET A 116 13.02 6.88 -5.45
C MET A 116 14.23 6.02 -5.07
N SER A 117 14.31 5.66 -3.79
CA SER A 117 15.35 4.75 -3.30
C SER A 117 15.27 3.40 -3.98
N HIS A 118 16.42 2.79 -4.28
CA HIS A 118 16.52 1.56 -5.08
C HIS A 118 15.70 0.37 -4.54
N TYR A 119 15.52 0.28 -3.22
CA TYR A 119 14.71 -0.77 -2.59
C TYR A 119 13.20 -0.56 -2.75
N LYS A 120 12.76 0.66 -3.15
CA LYS A 120 11.38 1.02 -3.46
C LYS A 120 11.02 0.85 -4.94
N VAL A 121 12.02 0.67 -5.80
CA VAL A 121 11.80 0.52 -7.25
C VAL A 121 11.09 -0.80 -7.55
N PRO A 122 9.99 -0.79 -8.31
CA PRO A 122 9.31 -2.02 -8.71
C PRO A 122 10.23 -2.97 -9.47
N ARG A 123 10.25 -4.23 -9.06
CA ARG A 123 10.95 -5.31 -9.77
C ARG A 123 10.09 -5.91 -10.87
N GLN A 124 8.79 -5.79 -10.74
CA GLN A 124 7.81 -6.28 -11.69
C GLN A 124 6.80 -5.18 -12.00
N VAL A 125 6.51 -5.00 -13.28
CA VAL A 125 5.45 -4.11 -13.75
C VAL A 125 4.49 -4.91 -14.60
N GLU A 126 3.22 -4.89 -14.23
CA GLU A 126 2.15 -5.55 -14.95
C GLU A 126 1.18 -4.50 -15.48
N VAL A 127 0.99 -4.49 -16.79
CA VAL A 127 0.05 -3.59 -17.46
C VAL A 127 -1.37 -4.15 -17.37
N ARG A 128 -2.32 -3.32 -16.98
CA ARG A 128 -3.74 -3.65 -16.87
C ARG A 128 -4.59 -2.60 -17.58
N GLU A 129 -5.74 -3.00 -18.09
CA GLU A 129 -6.74 -2.07 -18.64
C GLU A 129 -7.46 -1.28 -17.53
N SER A 130 -7.65 -1.92 -16.37
CA SER A 130 -8.25 -1.33 -15.17
C SER A 130 -7.72 -2.00 -13.90
N LEU A 131 -7.82 -1.30 -12.76
CA LEU A 131 -7.56 -1.85 -11.44
C LEU A 131 -8.86 -2.25 -10.76
N PRO A 132 -8.89 -3.37 -10.01
CA PRO A 132 -10.06 -3.73 -9.22
C PRO A 132 -10.33 -2.66 -8.17
N ALA A 133 -11.53 -2.11 -8.16
CA ALA A 133 -11.92 -1.05 -7.24
C ALA A 133 -13.26 -1.36 -6.56
N SER A 134 -13.44 -0.81 -5.35
CA SER A 134 -14.71 -0.80 -4.66
C SER A 134 -15.70 0.16 -5.33
N GLY A 135 -16.97 0.10 -4.96
CA GLY A 135 -17.99 1.06 -5.42
C GLY A 135 -17.67 2.53 -5.09
N THR A 136 -16.75 2.77 -4.15
CA THR A 136 -16.24 4.11 -3.78
C THR A 136 -14.97 4.51 -4.55
N GLY A 137 -14.51 3.68 -5.51
CA GLY A 137 -13.31 3.95 -6.31
C GLY A 137 -11.99 3.56 -5.63
N LYS A 138 -12.01 3.00 -4.40
CA LYS A 138 -10.80 2.55 -3.72
C LYS A 138 -10.29 1.25 -4.34
N VAL A 139 -9.00 1.19 -4.70
CA VAL A 139 -8.35 -0.02 -5.22
C VAL A 139 -8.41 -1.15 -4.19
N LEU A 140 -8.85 -2.32 -4.64
CA LEU A 140 -8.94 -3.55 -3.85
C LEU A 140 -7.65 -4.37 -4.01
N ARG A 141 -6.58 -4.00 -3.28
CA ARG A 141 -5.27 -4.69 -3.35
C ARG A 141 -5.39 -6.18 -3.04
N ARG A 142 -6.36 -6.60 -2.22
CA ARG A 142 -6.63 -8.02 -1.95
C ARG A 142 -6.81 -8.81 -3.25
N LEU A 143 -7.57 -8.28 -4.20
CA LEU A 143 -7.79 -8.95 -5.49
C LEU A 143 -6.53 -8.96 -6.38
N LEU A 144 -5.63 -8.00 -6.20
CA LEU A 144 -4.34 -7.99 -6.90
C LEU A 144 -3.36 -9.01 -6.33
N LYS A 145 -3.49 -9.37 -5.05
CA LYS A 145 -2.67 -10.38 -4.39
C LYS A 145 -3.06 -11.81 -4.79
N GLU A 146 -4.31 -12.04 -5.18
CA GLU A 146 -4.80 -13.36 -5.61
C GLU A 146 -3.97 -13.88 -6.81
N GLY A 147 -3.47 -15.12 -6.70
CA GLY A 147 -2.62 -15.73 -7.74
C GLY A 147 -1.13 -15.40 -7.65
N HIS A 148 -0.68 -14.59 -6.68
CA HIS A 148 0.72 -14.20 -6.51
C HIS A 148 1.38 -14.82 -5.26
N GLY A 149 0.72 -15.78 -4.59
CA GLY A 149 1.24 -16.43 -3.37
C GLY A 149 1.32 -15.51 -2.15
N VAL A 150 0.62 -14.38 -2.18
CA VAL A 150 0.59 -13.40 -1.08
C VAL A 150 -0.64 -13.65 -0.22
N PRO A 151 -0.52 -13.74 1.12
CA PRO A 151 -1.67 -13.81 2.01
C PRO A 151 -2.61 -12.60 1.83
N ALA A 152 -3.91 -12.89 1.90
CA ALA A 152 -4.95 -11.86 1.77
C ALA A 152 -5.01 -10.92 2.99
#